data_d82e8a0d8d6f98b2318504c90ced3042
#
_entry.id   d82e8a0d8d6f98b2318504c90ced3042
#
_cell.length_a   1.000
_cell.length_b   1.000
_cell.length_c   1.000
_cell.angle_alpha   90.00
_cell.angle_beta   90.00
_cell.angle_gamma   90.00
#
_symmetry.space_group_name_H-M   'P 1'
#
loop_
_entity.id
_entity.type
_entity.pdbx_description
1 polymer ?
#
loop_
_entity_poly.entity_id
_entity_poly.type
_entity_poly.pdbx_seq_one_letter_code
_entity_poly.pdbx_strand_id
1 'polypeptide(L)'
;FGMEYTSMMEVVKGFSQSEKDLLEHVSGLEPYGITGAAMRSEVRILAPIEAPEQDIICLGLNYMEHAEESARFKKEAFDGVRKEVVYFSKRVNRTVDPDGEISSHSDIVDSLDYEAELGVIIGKEAYRVPKEQVRDHIFGYTIINDVSARNVQNAHKQWYFGKSLDGFTPMGPCILTADSVEYPPKFPIRSLV
;
A
#
# COMPACT_ATOMS: atom_id res chain seq x y z
N PHE A 1 -3.98 -29.45 1.15
CA PHE A 1 -3.44 -28.82 2.35
C PHE A 1 -4.54 -28.29 3.30
N GLY A 2 -5.84 -28.28 2.91
CA GLY A 2 -6.96 -27.92 3.79
C GLY A 2 -7.11 -26.44 4.13
N MET A 3 -6.32 -25.55 3.50
CA MET A 3 -6.51 -24.10 3.59
C MET A 3 -7.54 -23.68 2.54
N GLU A 4 -8.60 -23.02 2.97
CA GLU A 4 -9.70 -22.56 2.12
C GLU A 4 -9.90 -21.05 2.31
N TYR A 5 -9.00 -20.26 1.74
CA TYR A 5 -9.16 -18.81 1.65
C TYR A 5 -9.66 -18.43 0.26
N THR A 6 -10.69 -17.62 0.19
CA THR A 6 -11.28 -17.12 -1.06
C THR A 6 -10.72 -15.77 -1.47
N SER A 7 -10.04 -15.08 -0.55
CA SER A 7 -9.44 -13.78 -0.78
C SER A 7 -8.21 -13.55 0.10
N MET A 8 -7.33 -12.65 -0.32
CA MET A 8 -6.20 -12.20 0.50
C MET A 8 -6.66 -11.53 1.80
N MET A 9 -7.82 -10.89 1.82
CA MET A 9 -8.38 -10.29 3.05
C MET A 9 -8.69 -11.35 4.11
N GLU A 10 -9.16 -12.53 3.71
CA GLU A 10 -9.35 -13.65 4.65
C GLU A 10 -8.02 -14.16 5.19
N VAL A 11 -6.99 -14.24 4.34
CA VAL A 11 -5.62 -14.56 4.77
C VAL A 11 -5.12 -13.53 5.79
N VAL A 12 -5.23 -12.24 5.50
CA VAL A 12 -4.79 -11.16 6.39
C VAL A 12 -5.45 -11.25 7.77
N LYS A 13 -6.73 -11.63 7.82
CA LYS A 13 -7.50 -11.71 9.07
C LYS A 13 -7.30 -13.00 9.85
N GLY A 14 -7.01 -14.11 9.18
CA GLY A 14 -7.09 -15.44 9.76
C GLY A 14 -5.82 -16.28 9.67
N PHE A 15 -4.73 -15.77 9.11
CA PHE A 15 -3.53 -16.55 8.82
C PHE A 15 -2.80 -16.99 10.10
N SER A 16 -2.81 -18.27 10.37
CA SER A 16 -2.20 -18.88 11.55
C SER A 16 -0.70 -19.15 11.38
N GLN A 17 0.01 -19.36 12.48
CA GLN A 17 1.42 -19.73 12.45
C GLN A 17 1.64 -21.09 11.74
N SER A 18 0.76 -22.06 11.96
CA SER A 18 0.86 -23.37 11.29
C SER A 18 0.70 -23.28 9.77
N GLU A 19 -0.09 -22.34 9.27
CA GLU A 19 -0.25 -22.11 7.83
C GLU A 19 0.98 -21.40 7.25
N LYS A 20 1.62 -20.50 7.98
CA LYS A 20 2.92 -19.91 7.60
C LYS A 20 3.98 -21.00 7.47
N ASP A 21 4.14 -21.84 8.49
CA ASP A 21 5.11 -22.92 8.51
C ASP A 21 4.89 -23.89 7.32
N LEU A 22 3.63 -24.14 6.98
CA LEU A 22 3.28 -24.97 5.82
C LEU A 22 3.68 -24.29 4.50
N LEU A 23 3.41 -22.97 4.33
CA LEU A 23 3.80 -22.24 3.13
C LEU A 23 5.32 -22.14 2.99
N GLU A 24 6.04 -21.95 4.07
CA GLU A 24 7.51 -21.98 4.07
C GLU A 24 8.03 -23.33 3.64
N HIS A 25 7.45 -24.43 4.15
CA HIS A 25 7.80 -25.77 3.71
C HIS A 25 7.54 -25.96 2.20
N VAL A 26 6.35 -25.58 1.72
CA VAL A 26 5.98 -25.72 0.30
C VAL A 26 6.87 -24.88 -0.60
N SER A 27 7.27 -23.69 -0.17
CA SER A 27 8.16 -22.80 -0.95
C SER A 27 9.57 -23.37 -1.15
N GLY A 28 9.99 -24.29 -0.29
CA GLY A 28 11.26 -25.02 -0.42
C GLY A 28 11.21 -26.26 -1.33
N LEU A 29 10.03 -26.65 -1.84
CA LEU A 29 9.87 -27.80 -2.72
C LEU A 29 10.13 -27.44 -4.18
N GLU A 30 10.62 -28.44 -4.94
CA GLU A 30 10.77 -28.28 -6.39
C GLU A 30 9.38 -28.13 -7.05
N PRO A 31 9.15 -27.07 -7.85
CA PRO A 31 7.81 -26.73 -8.34
C PRO A 31 7.18 -27.79 -9.26
N TYR A 32 7.99 -28.60 -9.92
CA TYR A 32 7.52 -29.64 -10.87
C TYR A 32 6.73 -30.78 -10.22
N GLY A 33 6.78 -30.93 -8.90
CA GLY A 33 6.05 -31.95 -8.15
C GLY A 33 4.78 -31.44 -7.47
N ILE A 34 4.47 -30.14 -7.57
CA ILE A 34 3.35 -29.52 -6.86
C ILE A 34 2.16 -29.36 -7.80
N THR A 35 1.05 -30.03 -7.49
CA THR A 35 -0.21 -29.86 -8.23
C THR A 35 -0.71 -28.43 -8.07
N GLY A 36 -0.97 -27.74 -9.19
CA GLY A 36 -1.41 -26.34 -9.21
C GLY A 36 -0.29 -25.32 -9.25
N ALA A 37 0.98 -25.75 -9.24
CA ALA A 37 2.10 -24.84 -9.51
C ALA A 37 2.05 -24.38 -10.98
N ALA A 38 2.33 -23.10 -11.21
CA ALA A 38 2.42 -22.49 -12.54
C ALA A 38 3.67 -21.60 -12.62
N MET A 39 4.25 -21.51 -13.81
CA MET A 39 5.34 -20.55 -14.04
C MET A 39 4.84 -19.11 -13.93
N ARG A 40 5.68 -18.22 -13.42
CA ARG A 40 5.35 -16.78 -13.33
C ARG A 40 4.86 -16.17 -14.67
N SER A 41 5.40 -16.69 -15.80
CA SER A 41 5.01 -16.26 -17.15
C SER A 41 3.63 -16.78 -17.60
N GLU A 42 3.06 -17.74 -16.90
CA GLU A 42 1.77 -18.36 -17.22
C GLU A 42 0.61 -17.80 -16.40
N VAL A 43 0.93 -16.90 -15.44
CA VAL A 43 -0.06 -16.32 -14.54
C VAL A 43 -0.01 -14.79 -14.59
N ARG A 44 -1.17 -14.17 -14.36
CA ARG A 44 -1.27 -12.74 -14.09
C ARG A 44 -1.22 -12.54 -12.57
N ILE A 45 -0.32 -11.69 -12.10
CA ILE A 45 -0.32 -11.27 -10.69
C ILE A 45 -1.36 -10.17 -10.54
N LEU A 46 -2.27 -10.38 -9.61
CA LEU A 46 -3.27 -9.39 -9.22
C LEU A 46 -2.77 -8.55 -8.04
N ALA A 47 -3.41 -7.42 -7.81
CA ALA A 47 -3.18 -6.67 -6.59
C ALA A 47 -3.48 -7.56 -5.37
N PRO A 48 -2.63 -7.54 -4.32
CA PRO A 48 -2.81 -8.43 -3.17
C PRO A 48 -4.10 -8.15 -2.40
N ILE A 49 -4.60 -6.93 -2.45
CA ILE A 49 -5.91 -6.54 -1.91
C ILE A 49 -6.68 -5.87 -3.03
N GLU A 50 -7.68 -6.56 -3.59
CA GLU A 50 -8.46 -6.06 -4.71
C GLU A 50 -9.30 -4.83 -4.33
N ALA A 51 -9.93 -4.87 -3.16
CA ALA A 51 -10.70 -3.76 -2.60
C ALA A 51 -10.51 -3.72 -1.08
N PRO A 52 -9.98 -2.63 -0.52
CA PRO A 52 -9.94 -2.45 0.92
C PRO A 52 -11.36 -2.37 1.50
N GLU A 53 -11.56 -2.89 2.71
CA GLU A 53 -12.88 -2.82 3.37
C GLU A 53 -13.26 -1.40 3.82
N GLN A 54 -12.26 -0.55 3.99
CA GLN A 54 -12.39 0.84 4.39
C GLN A 54 -11.52 1.72 3.51
N ASP A 55 -11.74 3.04 3.56
CA ASP A 55 -10.84 4.00 2.95
C ASP A 55 -9.41 3.83 3.47
N ILE A 56 -8.42 4.01 2.63
CA ILE A 56 -7.02 4.02 3.05
C ILE A 56 -6.76 5.33 3.79
N ILE A 57 -6.22 5.23 4.99
CA ILE A 57 -5.75 6.40 5.74
C ILE A 57 -4.32 6.71 5.34
N CYS A 58 -4.10 7.92 4.88
CA CYS A 58 -2.83 8.39 4.36
C CYS A 58 -2.21 9.46 5.27
N LEU A 59 -0.88 9.54 5.25
CA LEU A 59 -0.09 10.54 5.95
C LEU A 59 0.47 11.52 4.91
N GLY A 60 0.09 12.79 4.99
CA GLY A 60 0.63 13.84 4.12
C GLY A 60 2.02 14.30 4.57
N LEU A 61 2.87 14.66 3.60
CA LEU A 61 4.23 15.16 3.83
C LEU A 61 5.06 14.23 4.73
N ASN A 62 5.01 12.93 4.46
CA ASN A 62 5.49 11.90 5.37
C ASN A 62 7.02 11.73 5.35
N TYR A 63 7.67 12.00 4.22
CA TYR A 63 9.12 11.88 4.07
C TYR A 63 9.80 13.23 4.24
N MET A 64 10.97 13.26 4.92
CA MET A 64 11.69 14.50 5.21
C MET A 64 12.09 15.27 3.94
N GLU A 65 12.60 14.56 2.94
CA GLU A 65 12.97 15.16 1.65
C GLU A 65 11.78 15.82 0.96
N HIS A 66 10.62 15.16 0.98
CA HIS A 66 9.37 15.70 0.44
C HIS A 66 8.88 16.92 1.24
N ALA A 67 9.04 16.92 2.56
CA ALA A 67 8.68 18.08 3.39
C ALA A 67 9.56 19.30 3.09
N GLU A 68 10.86 19.09 2.88
CA GLU A 68 11.81 20.14 2.47
C GLU A 68 11.51 20.67 1.08
N GLU A 69 11.19 19.80 0.12
CA GLU A 69 10.82 20.16 -1.23
C GLU A 69 9.52 20.98 -1.25
N SER A 70 8.50 20.54 -0.52
CA SER A 70 7.23 21.25 -0.38
C SER A 70 7.40 22.63 0.24
N ALA A 71 8.24 22.76 1.28
CA ALA A 71 8.55 24.05 1.89
C ALA A 71 9.27 24.98 0.92
N ARG A 72 10.25 24.48 0.16
CA ARG A 72 10.95 25.21 -0.90
C ARG A 72 9.98 25.73 -1.98
N PHE A 73 9.07 24.88 -2.43
CA PHE A 73 8.06 25.25 -3.42
C PHE A 73 7.13 26.36 -2.92
N LYS A 74 6.68 26.26 -1.66
CA LYS A 74 5.82 27.27 -0.99
C LYS A 74 6.59 28.51 -0.54
N LYS A 75 7.91 28.54 -0.65
CA LYS A 75 8.80 29.59 -0.12
C LYS A 75 8.63 29.79 1.40
N GLU A 76 8.34 28.73 2.12
CA GLU A 76 8.22 28.72 3.57
C GLU A 76 9.52 28.24 4.21
N ALA A 77 9.83 28.77 5.40
CA ALA A 77 10.97 28.27 6.18
C ALA A 77 10.60 26.90 6.79
N PHE A 78 11.42 25.89 6.57
CA PHE A 78 11.28 24.57 7.19
C PHE A 78 12.36 24.41 8.26
N ASP A 79 11.92 24.30 9.50
CA ASP A 79 12.79 24.17 10.68
C ASP A 79 13.13 22.69 11.03
N GLY A 80 12.75 21.75 10.17
CA GLY A 80 12.94 20.31 10.38
C GLY A 80 11.96 19.68 11.37
N VAL A 81 11.02 20.45 11.92
CA VAL A 81 10.07 19.99 12.93
C VAL A 81 8.66 19.98 12.34
N ARG A 82 8.02 18.82 12.38
CA ARG A 82 6.57 18.70 12.11
C ARG A 82 5.81 18.90 13.40
N LYS A 83 4.96 19.91 13.45
CA LYS A 83 4.11 20.18 14.62
C LYS A 83 2.97 19.17 14.72
N GLU A 84 2.35 18.85 13.58
CA GLU A 84 1.20 17.94 13.51
C GLU A 84 1.28 17.06 12.27
N VAL A 85 0.71 15.86 12.37
CA VAL A 85 0.60 14.94 11.23
C VAL A 85 -0.64 15.29 10.42
N VAL A 86 -0.48 15.43 9.12
CA VAL A 86 -1.61 15.62 8.21
C VAL A 86 -2.18 14.27 7.83
N TYR A 87 -3.40 13.97 8.27
CA TYR A 87 -4.13 12.78 7.85
C TYR A 87 -5.11 13.14 6.73
N PHE A 88 -5.20 12.26 5.75
CA PHE A 88 -6.27 12.28 4.76
C PHE A 88 -6.70 10.86 4.43
N SER A 89 -7.87 10.70 3.82
CA SER A 89 -8.34 9.41 3.36
C SER A 89 -8.35 9.35 1.83
N LYS A 90 -8.19 8.15 1.32
CA LYS A 90 -8.26 7.81 -0.08
C LYS A 90 -9.30 6.73 -0.27
N ARG A 91 -10.40 7.04 -0.99
CA ARG A 91 -11.41 6.05 -1.36
C ARG A 91 -10.86 5.14 -2.45
N VAL A 92 -11.03 3.85 -2.25
CA VAL A 92 -10.60 2.85 -3.21
C VAL A 92 -11.74 1.89 -3.48
N ASN A 93 -12.35 1.98 -4.66
CA ASN A 93 -13.36 1.01 -5.10
C ASN A 93 -12.70 -0.30 -5.53
N ARG A 94 -11.58 -0.18 -6.24
CA ARG A 94 -10.72 -1.29 -6.66
C ARG A 94 -9.29 -0.78 -6.84
N THR A 95 -8.33 -1.57 -6.40
CA THR A 95 -6.91 -1.31 -6.67
C THR A 95 -6.55 -1.68 -8.11
N VAL A 96 -5.46 -1.13 -8.61
CA VAL A 96 -4.91 -1.50 -9.92
C VAL A 96 -3.85 -2.58 -9.70
N ASP A 97 -3.93 -3.63 -10.52
CA ASP A 97 -2.99 -4.74 -10.50
C ASP A 97 -1.57 -4.29 -10.90
N PRO A 98 -0.52 -5.02 -10.50
CA PRO A 98 0.81 -4.86 -11.10
C PRO A 98 0.74 -4.96 -12.62
N ASP A 99 1.47 -4.10 -13.30
CA ASP A 99 1.44 -3.96 -14.77
C ASP A 99 0.07 -3.53 -15.35
N GLY A 100 -0.86 -3.08 -14.49
CA GLY A 100 -2.16 -2.56 -14.89
C GLY A 100 -2.11 -1.10 -15.36
N GLU A 101 -3.17 -0.67 -16.04
CA GLU A 101 -3.28 0.69 -16.57
C GLU A 101 -3.89 1.64 -15.53
N ILE A 102 -3.33 2.85 -15.45
CA ILE A 102 -3.87 3.95 -14.65
C ILE A 102 -4.71 4.82 -15.57
N SER A 103 -6.00 5.01 -15.24
CA SER A 103 -6.86 5.92 -15.99
C SER A 103 -6.40 7.36 -15.84
N SER A 104 -6.25 8.08 -16.94
CA SER A 104 -5.83 9.48 -16.91
C SER A 104 -6.93 10.46 -16.49
N HIS A 105 -8.21 10.07 -16.61
CA HIS A 105 -9.37 10.95 -16.40
C HIS A 105 -9.21 12.32 -17.07
N SER A 106 -8.74 12.34 -18.32
CA SER A 106 -8.33 13.53 -19.05
C SER A 106 -9.47 14.54 -19.31
N ASP A 107 -10.70 14.17 -19.00
CA ASP A 107 -11.87 15.07 -18.99
C ASP A 107 -11.86 16.05 -17.81
N ILE A 108 -11.22 15.69 -16.69
CA ILE A 108 -11.15 16.54 -15.48
C ILE A 108 -9.73 16.69 -14.92
N VAL A 109 -8.79 15.85 -15.36
CA VAL A 109 -7.41 15.83 -14.87
C VAL A 109 -6.47 16.35 -15.95
N ASP A 110 -5.75 17.42 -15.66
CA ASP A 110 -4.71 18.00 -16.53
C ASP A 110 -3.29 17.80 -15.96
N SER A 111 -3.18 17.40 -14.69
CA SER A 111 -1.93 17.26 -13.96
C SER A 111 -1.96 15.98 -13.13
N LEU A 112 -1.65 14.86 -13.79
CA LEU A 112 -1.54 13.54 -13.17
C LEU A 112 -0.12 13.35 -12.65
N ASP A 113 -0.01 12.86 -11.41
CA ASP A 113 1.27 12.65 -10.75
C ASP A 113 1.29 11.31 -10.00
N TYR A 114 2.46 10.73 -9.83
CA TYR A 114 2.68 9.47 -9.10
C TYR A 114 3.33 9.73 -7.75
N GLU A 115 3.06 8.89 -6.78
CA GLU A 115 3.69 8.92 -5.46
C GLU A 115 3.99 7.48 -5.01
N ALA A 116 5.28 7.12 -4.96
CA ALA A 116 5.69 5.81 -4.43
C ALA A 116 5.60 5.82 -2.90
N GLU A 117 4.74 4.98 -2.34
CA GLU A 117 4.41 4.96 -0.93
C GLU A 117 4.54 3.57 -0.31
N LEU A 118 4.89 3.54 0.99
CA LEU A 118 4.84 2.34 1.79
C LEU A 118 3.41 2.13 2.33
N GLY A 119 2.75 1.07 1.88
CA GLY A 119 1.48 0.63 2.43
C GLY A 119 1.70 -0.27 3.65
N VAL A 120 1.00 0.02 4.74
CA VAL A 120 0.97 -0.81 5.96
C VAL A 120 -0.37 -1.52 6.04
N ILE A 121 -0.35 -2.85 6.07
CA ILE A 121 -1.55 -3.67 6.15
C ILE A 121 -1.80 -4.05 7.61
N ILE A 122 -2.92 -3.57 8.15
CA ILE A 122 -3.35 -3.91 9.51
C ILE A 122 -4.09 -5.25 9.48
N GLY A 123 -3.63 -6.21 10.26
CA GLY A 123 -4.15 -7.58 10.30
C GLY A 123 -5.02 -7.91 11.50
N LYS A 124 -5.02 -7.04 12.51
CA LYS A 124 -5.82 -7.24 13.73
C LYS A 124 -6.51 -5.95 14.11
N GLU A 125 -7.69 -6.06 14.70
CA GLU A 125 -8.40 -4.91 15.27
C GLU A 125 -7.49 -4.12 16.22
N ALA A 126 -7.43 -2.80 16.05
CA ALA A 126 -6.57 -1.91 16.81
C ALA A 126 -7.38 -0.74 17.36
N TYR A 127 -7.50 -0.66 18.69
CA TYR A 127 -8.14 0.44 19.37
C TYR A 127 -7.29 0.89 20.57
N ARG A 128 -6.82 2.12 20.54
CA ARG A 128 -5.94 2.71 21.58
C ARG A 128 -4.75 1.84 21.95
N VAL A 129 -4.15 1.23 20.91
CA VAL A 129 -2.99 0.33 21.08
C VAL A 129 -1.79 1.13 21.53
N PRO A 130 -1.10 0.73 22.62
CA PRO A 130 0.17 1.33 23.01
C PRO A 130 1.22 1.19 21.91
N LYS A 131 2.09 2.18 21.76
CA LYS A 131 3.11 2.24 20.70
C LYS A 131 3.96 0.95 20.63
N GLU A 132 4.26 0.39 21.77
CA GLU A 132 5.10 -0.81 21.93
C GLU A 132 4.42 -2.09 21.40
N GLN A 133 3.10 -2.07 21.27
CA GLN A 133 2.28 -3.19 20.80
C GLN A 133 1.79 -3.02 19.35
N VAL A 134 2.07 -1.89 18.72
CA VAL A 134 1.59 -1.62 17.35
C VAL A 134 2.06 -2.69 16.36
N ARG A 135 3.30 -3.19 16.52
CA ARG A 135 3.85 -4.25 15.66
C ARG A 135 2.94 -5.48 15.57
N ASP A 136 2.31 -5.87 16.67
CA ASP A 136 1.49 -7.08 16.77
C ASP A 136 0.18 -6.99 15.98
N HIS A 137 -0.19 -5.79 15.54
CA HIS A 137 -1.37 -5.51 14.73
C HIS A 137 -1.06 -5.38 13.24
N ILE A 138 0.21 -5.33 12.86
CA ILE A 138 0.63 -5.20 11.47
C ILE A 138 0.75 -6.61 10.86
N PHE A 139 -0.01 -6.86 9.78
CA PHE A 139 0.15 -8.09 8.99
C PHE A 139 1.37 -8.02 8.09
N GLY A 140 1.61 -6.89 7.45
CA GLY A 140 2.73 -6.73 6.53
C GLY A 140 2.75 -5.38 5.82
N TYR A 141 3.58 -5.32 4.80
CA TYR A 141 3.89 -4.12 4.03
C TYR A 141 3.76 -4.40 2.54
N THR A 142 3.34 -3.39 1.79
CA THR A 142 3.23 -3.46 0.33
C THR A 142 3.62 -2.12 -0.28
N ILE A 143 3.77 -2.07 -1.60
CA ILE A 143 3.97 -0.82 -2.34
C ILE A 143 2.61 -0.32 -2.79
N ILE A 144 2.39 0.98 -2.66
CA ILE A 144 1.23 1.70 -3.19
C ILE A 144 1.74 2.86 -4.04
N ASN A 145 1.11 3.08 -5.18
CA ASN A 145 1.24 4.33 -5.91
C ASN A 145 0.04 5.22 -5.56
N ASP A 146 0.28 6.28 -4.76
CA ASP A 146 -0.77 7.26 -4.41
C ASP A 146 -0.95 8.26 -5.54
N VAL A 147 -1.51 7.78 -6.66
CA VAL A 147 -1.75 8.61 -7.86
C VAL A 147 -2.62 9.80 -7.51
N SER A 148 -2.24 10.96 -8.04
CA SER A 148 -2.77 12.25 -7.65
C SER A 148 -3.14 13.09 -8.87
N ALA A 149 -4.38 13.61 -8.91
CA ALA A 149 -4.79 14.65 -9.84
C ALA A 149 -4.46 16.01 -9.21
N ARG A 150 -3.30 16.58 -9.50
CA ARG A 150 -2.80 17.78 -8.81
C ARG A 150 -3.69 19.01 -9.00
N ASN A 151 -4.24 19.22 -10.19
CA ASN A 151 -5.18 20.30 -10.42
C ASN A 151 -6.44 20.17 -9.55
N VAL A 152 -7.03 18.96 -9.47
CA VAL A 152 -8.22 18.69 -8.65
C VAL A 152 -7.88 18.78 -7.16
N GLN A 153 -6.75 18.21 -6.75
CA GLN A 153 -6.25 18.29 -5.37
C GLN A 153 -6.07 19.72 -4.88
N ASN A 154 -5.47 20.57 -5.72
CA ASN A 154 -5.17 21.96 -5.36
C ASN A 154 -6.39 22.89 -5.45
N ALA A 155 -7.39 22.55 -6.28
CA ALA A 155 -8.62 23.32 -6.39
C ALA A 155 -9.54 23.16 -5.16
N HIS A 156 -9.36 22.10 -4.38
CA HIS A 156 -10.19 21.79 -3.22
C HIS A 156 -9.37 21.91 -1.92
N LYS A 157 -10.04 22.25 -0.83
CA LYS A 157 -9.40 22.32 0.50
C LYS A 157 -9.00 20.94 1.02
N GLN A 158 -9.76 19.90 0.63
CA GLN A 158 -9.50 18.50 0.98
C GLN A 158 -8.91 17.77 -0.23
N TRP A 159 -7.89 16.97 0.00
CA TRP A 159 -7.20 16.22 -1.07
C TRP A 159 -7.99 15.02 -1.59
N TYR A 160 -8.99 14.61 -0.85
CA TYR A 160 -9.80 13.41 -1.08
C TYR A 160 -10.20 13.21 -2.54
N PHE A 161 -10.77 14.23 -3.19
CA PHE A 161 -11.24 14.11 -4.58
C PHE A 161 -10.08 13.87 -5.55
N GLY A 162 -9.01 14.65 -5.45
CA GLY A 162 -7.83 14.49 -6.32
C GLY A 162 -7.03 13.21 -6.12
N LYS A 163 -7.30 12.47 -5.05
CA LYS A 163 -6.64 11.22 -4.64
C LYS A 163 -7.51 9.97 -4.82
N SER A 164 -8.82 10.11 -5.04
CA SER A 164 -9.80 9.00 -4.94
C SER A 164 -10.52 8.68 -6.25
N LEU A 165 -9.97 9.10 -7.39
CA LEU A 165 -10.50 8.72 -8.69
C LEU A 165 -10.23 7.22 -8.96
N ASP A 166 -11.11 6.58 -9.72
CA ASP A 166 -10.94 5.17 -10.06
C ASP A 166 -9.61 4.93 -10.80
N GLY A 167 -8.91 3.86 -10.43
CA GLY A 167 -7.59 3.56 -10.97
C GLY A 167 -6.42 4.28 -10.29
N PHE A 168 -6.66 5.12 -9.28
CA PHE A 168 -5.62 5.90 -8.61
C PHE A 168 -4.90 5.17 -7.48
N THR A 169 -5.07 3.85 -7.36
CA THR A 169 -4.43 3.05 -6.32
C THR A 169 -3.82 1.76 -6.87
N PRO A 170 -2.75 1.84 -7.66
CA PRO A 170 -1.93 0.66 -7.94
C PRO A 170 -1.32 0.12 -6.65
N MET A 171 -1.42 -1.22 -6.46
CA MET A 171 -0.97 -1.88 -5.24
C MET A 171 -0.27 -3.21 -5.53
N GLY A 172 0.83 -3.49 -4.86
CA GLY A 172 1.51 -4.77 -4.92
C GLY A 172 2.99 -4.67 -5.31
N PRO A 173 3.58 -5.73 -5.86
CA PRO A 173 2.94 -6.97 -6.38
C PRO A 173 2.58 -7.98 -5.30
N CYS A 174 3.02 -7.82 -4.06
CA CYS A 174 2.79 -8.75 -2.96
C CYS A 174 2.71 -8.00 -1.62
N ILE A 175 2.38 -8.71 -0.55
CA ILE A 175 2.53 -8.25 0.84
C ILE A 175 3.74 -8.96 1.44
N LEU A 176 4.72 -8.20 1.91
CA LEU A 176 5.81 -8.70 2.73
C LEU A 176 5.32 -8.77 4.18
N THR A 177 5.31 -9.95 4.78
CA THR A 177 4.80 -10.14 6.15
C THR A 177 5.66 -9.43 7.18
N ALA A 178 5.05 -8.90 8.24
CA ALA A 178 5.72 -8.06 9.24
C ALA A 178 6.80 -8.81 10.05
N ASP A 179 6.68 -10.13 10.17
CA ASP A 179 7.67 -10.97 10.84
C ASP A 179 8.95 -11.19 10.01
N SER A 180 8.88 -10.99 8.70
CA SER A 180 10.03 -11.10 7.79
C SER A 180 10.97 -9.88 7.83
N VAL A 181 10.63 -8.84 8.58
CA VAL A 181 11.39 -7.58 8.61
C VAL A 181 11.59 -7.05 10.03
N GLU A 182 12.66 -6.28 10.21
CA GLU A 182 12.90 -5.55 11.46
C GLU A 182 11.86 -4.45 11.66
N TYR A 183 11.46 -4.20 12.91
CA TYR A 183 10.53 -3.12 13.24
C TYR A 183 11.24 -2.00 14.03
N PRO A 184 11.01 -0.73 13.69
CA PRO A 184 10.31 -0.25 12.50
C PRO A 184 11.09 -0.56 11.21
N PRO A 185 10.39 -0.85 10.08
CA PRO A 185 11.06 -1.21 8.84
C PRO A 185 11.84 -0.02 8.26
N LYS A 186 12.96 -0.34 7.59
CA LYS A 186 13.76 0.64 6.86
C LYS A 186 13.92 0.17 5.43
N PHE A 187 13.10 0.70 4.53
CA PHE A 187 13.13 0.37 3.12
C PHE A 187 13.60 1.56 2.27
N PRO A 188 14.45 1.33 1.27
CA PRO A 188 14.61 2.30 0.21
C PRO A 188 13.35 2.32 -0.66
N ILE A 189 12.81 3.49 -0.93
CA ILE A 189 11.67 3.68 -1.84
C ILE A 189 12.16 4.49 -3.03
N ARG A 190 11.79 4.08 -4.25
CA ARG A 190 12.11 4.80 -5.49
C ARG A 190 10.99 4.66 -6.50
N SER A 191 10.84 5.72 -7.30
CA SER A 191 10.06 5.70 -8.53
C SER A 191 11.00 5.66 -9.74
N LEU A 192 10.57 4.98 -10.78
CA LEU A 192 11.25 4.97 -12.08
C LEU A 192 10.23 5.49 -13.10
N VAL A 193 10.63 6.49 -13.87
CA VAL A 193 9.82 7.15 -14.89
C VAL A 193 10.55 7.11 -16.22
#